data_8a0202fa1c10dbb92c5114802c23f41f
#
_entry.id   8a0202fa1c10dbb92c5114802c23f41f
#
_cell.length_a   1.000
_cell.length_b   1.000
_cell.length_c   1.000
_cell.angle_alpha   90.00
_cell.angle_beta   90.00
_cell.angle_gamma   90.00
#
_symmetry.space_group_name_H-M   'P 1'
#
loop_
_entity.id
_entity.type
_entity.pdbx_description
1 polymer ?
#
loop_
_entity_poly.entity_id
_entity_poly.type
_entity_poly.pdbx_seq_one_letter_code
_entity_poly.pdbx_strand_id
1 'polypeptide(L)'
;MIEKLNKAFSKLPGVGSKTAQRFIYHLLERDRLGGLELAKALTDAMENVKNCERCRTLTEKNICEICSNDHRDDSQLCIVETPSDINVIEQSGVYTGKYFVLSGYLSPIDGIGASELGLDELEKLLSNQSVNELILATNATIEGEVTAHYIHNLAKKYQIKTTRIAHGIPLGGELEYTDINTIAHALSGRKDYN
;
A
#
# COMPACT_ATOMS: atom_id res chain seq x y z
N MET A 1 2.10 15.20 32.95
CA MET A 1 1.18 14.41 32.12
C MET A 1 0.91 15.10 30.77
N ILE A 2 0.52 16.36 30.74
CA ILE A 2 0.28 17.13 29.49
C ILE A 2 1.47 17.08 28.54
N GLU A 3 2.69 17.25 29.04
CA GLU A 3 3.91 17.18 28.22
C GLU A 3 4.15 15.80 27.59
N LYS A 4 3.86 14.70 28.34
CA LYS A 4 3.94 13.33 27.79
C LYS A 4 2.96 13.13 26.64
N LEU A 5 1.74 13.65 26.81
CA LEU A 5 0.70 13.58 25.77
C LEU A 5 1.07 14.41 24.53
N ASN A 6 1.68 15.60 24.75
CA ASN A 6 2.17 16.44 23.65
C ASN A 6 3.25 15.69 22.84
N LYS A 7 4.23 15.08 23.51
CA LYS A 7 5.27 14.27 22.86
C LYS A 7 4.68 13.06 22.11
N ALA A 8 3.61 12.44 22.65
CA ALA A 8 2.95 11.31 22.00
C ALA A 8 2.24 11.74 20.71
N PHE A 9 1.44 12.79 20.75
CA PHE A 9 0.78 13.31 19.54
C PHE A 9 1.76 13.82 18.49
N SER A 10 2.87 14.45 18.92
CA SER A 10 3.89 14.97 18.00
C SER A 10 4.71 13.88 17.28
N LYS A 11 4.56 12.60 17.65
CA LYS A 11 5.11 11.47 16.88
C LYS A 11 4.30 11.15 15.62
N LEU A 12 3.05 11.60 15.56
CA LEU A 12 2.19 11.35 14.40
C LEU A 12 2.66 12.20 13.22
N PRO A 13 2.76 11.64 12.00
CA PRO A 13 3.14 12.38 10.80
C PRO A 13 2.21 13.58 10.59
N GLY A 14 2.77 14.77 10.30
CA GLY A 14 2.01 16.00 10.10
C GLY A 14 1.51 16.69 11.38
N VAL A 15 1.75 16.11 12.57
CA VAL A 15 1.34 16.70 13.85
C VAL A 15 2.51 17.41 14.52
N GLY A 16 2.58 18.73 14.33
CA GLY A 16 3.54 19.58 15.07
C GLY A 16 3.07 19.89 16.50
N SER A 17 3.97 20.43 17.32
CA SER A 17 3.73 20.74 18.73
C SER A 17 2.48 21.61 18.96
N LYS A 18 2.21 22.62 18.10
CA LYS A 18 1.00 23.48 18.22
C LYS A 18 -0.30 22.69 17.94
N THR A 19 -0.28 21.80 16.97
CA THR A 19 -1.42 20.93 16.66
C THR A 19 -1.68 19.94 17.78
N ALA A 20 -0.62 19.31 18.29
CA ALA A 20 -0.68 18.43 19.45
C ALA A 20 -1.29 19.14 20.68
N GLN A 21 -0.84 20.36 20.98
CA GLN A 21 -1.41 21.19 22.05
C GLN A 21 -2.90 21.43 21.88
N ARG A 22 -3.35 21.78 20.66
CA ARG A 22 -4.77 22.01 20.36
C ARG A 22 -5.61 20.75 20.59
N PHE A 23 -5.14 19.59 20.20
CA PHE A 23 -5.81 18.32 20.46
C PHE A 23 -5.93 18.04 21.96
N ILE A 24 -4.83 18.25 22.69
CA ILE A 24 -4.80 18.01 24.16
C ILE A 24 -5.80 18.88 24.89
N TYR A 25 -5.83 20.19 24.62
CA TYR A 25 -6.78 21.08 25.27
C TYR A 25 -8.22 20.76 24.89
N HIS A 26 -8.47 20.41 23.62
CA HIS A 26 -9.80 19.96 23.20
C HIS A 26 -10.27 18.75 24.01
N LEU A 27 -9.44 17.70 24.08
CA LEU A 27 -9.78 16.48 24.79
C LEU A 27 -9.91 16.69 26.31
N LEU A 28 -9.03 17.49 26.93
CA LEU A 28 -9.04 17.69 28.37
C LEU A 28 -10.12 18.64 28.87
N GLU A 29 -10.48 19.65 28.08
CA GLU A 29 -11.41 20.69 28.49
C GLU A 29 -12.83 20.47 27.96
N ARG A 30 -12.97 19.86 26.77
CA ARG A 30 -14.26 19.80 26.06
C ARG A 30 -14.78 18.39 25.85
N ASP A 31 -13.88 17.40 25.69
CA ASP A 31 -14.29 16.04 25.29
C ASP A 31 -13.43 14.97 25.96
N ARG A 32 -13.55 14.86 27.28
CA ARG A 32 -12.82 13.84 28.06
C ARG A 32 -13.28 12.42 27.74
N LEU A 33 -14.57 12.23 27.41
CA LEU A 33 -15.11 10.92 27.05
C LEU A 33 -14.53 10.48 25.71
N GLY A 34 -14.55 11.32 24.69
CA GLY A 34 -13.92 11.04 23.39
C GLY A 34 -12.41 10.79 23.53
N GLY A 35 -11.74 11.46 24.47
CA GLY A 35 -10.33 11.18 24.78
C GLY A 35 -10.10 9.78 25.35
N LEU A 36 -11.00 9.28 26.22
CA LEU A 36 -10.92 7.91 26.75
C LEU A 36 -11.28 6.86 25.69
N GLU A 37 -12.29 7.13 24.87
CA GLU A 37 -12.66 6.27 23.74
C GLU A 37 -11.54 6.14 22.72
N LEU A 38 -10.88 7.27 22.36
CA LEU A 38 -9.70 7.26 21.49
C LEU A 38 -8.56 6.42 22.07
N ALA A 39 -8.27 6.60 23.36
CA ALA A 39 -7.23 5.84 24.03
C ALA A 39 -7.52 4.32 24.01
N LYS A 40 -8.78 3.93 24.25
CA LYS A 40 -9.22 2.55 24.18
C LYS A 40 -9.11 2.00 22.74
N ALA A 41 -9.63 2.72 21.76
CA ALA A 41 -9.59 2.30 20.36
C ALA A 41 -8.13 2.11 19.86
N LEU A 42 -7.21 2.99 20.27
CA LEU A 42 -5.79 2.84 19.96
C LEU A 42 -5.19 1.59 20.60
N THR A 43 -5.49 1.34 21.87
CA THR A 43 -5.02 0.15 22.58
C THR A 43 -5.54 -1.11 21.89
N ASP A 44 -6.87 -1.18 21.68
CA ASP A 44 -7.53 -2.31 21.06
C ASP A 44 -6.96 -2.59 19.66
N ALA A 45 -6.69 -1.54 18.85
CA ALA A 45 -6.09 -1.68 17.53
C ALA A 45 -4.66 -2.21 17.61
N MET A 46 -3.83 -1.66 18.52
CA MET A 46 -2.42 -2.09 18.64
C MET A 46 -2.29 -3.54 19.14
N GLU A 47 -3.24 -4.03 19.93
CA GLU A 47 -3.23 -5.39 20.47
C GLU A 47 -3.81 -6.42 19.49
N ASN A 48 -4.78 -6.05 18.65
CA ASN A 48 -5.56 -7.00 17.87
C ASN A 48 -5.31 -6.94 16.35
N VAL A 49 -4.87 -5.80 15.81
CA VAL A 49 -4.58 -5.69 14.38
C VAL A 49 -3.19 -6.27 14.07
N LYS A 50 -3.14 -7.17 13.09
CA LYS A 50 -1.94 -7.84 12.62
C LYS A 50 -1.91 -7.90 11.09
N ASN A 51 -0.83 -8.39 10.53
CA ASN A 51 -0.74 -8.63 9.09
C ASN A 51 -1.46 -9.93 8.71
N CYS A 52 -2.22 -9.88 7.62
CA CYS A 52 -2.79 -11.06 6.99
C CYS A 52 -1.68 -12.05 6.59
N GLU A 53 -1.80 -13.30 6.97
CA GLU A 53 -0.82 -14.36 6.69
C GLU A 53 -0.61 -14.61 5.17
N ARG A 54 -1.57 -14.21 4.32
CA ARG A 54 -1.49 -14.42 2.87
C ARG A 54 -1.00 -13.18 2.12
N CYS A 55 -1.60 -12.00 2.37
CA CYS A 55 -1.32 -10.79 1.58
C CYS A 55 -0.59 -9.69 2.34
N ARG A 56 -0.37 -9.85 3.65
CA ARG A 56 0.31 -8.91 4.54
C ARG A 56 -0.41 -7.58 4.76
N THR A 57 -1.66 -7.41 4.31
CA THR A 57 -2.47 -6.24 4.69
C THR A 57 -2.86 -6.31 6.16
N LEU A 58 -3.21 -5.16 6.75
CA LEU A 58 -3.66 -5.08 8.13
C LEU A 58 -5.05 -5.73 8.29
N THR A 59 -5.24 -6.52 9.33
CA THR A 59 -6.47 -7.23 9.63
C THR A 59 -6.54 -7.66 11.11
N GLU A 60 -7.74 -7.80 11.65
CA GLU A 60 -7.97 -8.40 12.96
C GLU A 60 -7.99 -9.94 12.92
N LYS A 61 -8.14 -10.54 11.73
CA LYS A 61 -8.21 -11.98 11.49
C LYS A 61 -6.86 -12.52 11.01
N ASN A 62 -6.66 -13.85 11.03
CA ASN A 62 -5.47 -14.44 10.43
C ASN A 62 -5.41 -14.21 8.92
N ILE A 63 -6.56 -14.33 8.26
CA ILE A 63 -6.73 -14.07 6.81
C ILE A 63 -7.73 -12.92 6.65
N CYS A 64 -7.36 -11.91 5.89
CA CYS A 64 -8.22 -10.75 5.64
C CYS A 64 -9.42 -11.12 4.74
N GLU A 65 -10.42 -10.24 4.71
CA GLU A 65 -11.65 -10.45 3.96
C GLU A 65 -11.43 -10.63 2.46
N ILE A 66 -10.45 -9.92 1.87
CA ILE A 66 -10.11 -10.08 0.46
C ILE A 66 -9.52 -11.47 0.19
N CYS A 67 -8.59 -11.93 1.05
CA CYS A 67 -7.96 -13.23 0.86
C CYS A 67 -8.88 -14.42 1.15
N SER A 68 -9.87 -14.27 2.02
CA SER A 68 -10.86 -15.30 2.37
C SER A 68 -12.07 -15.34 1.43
N ASN A 69 -12.18 -14.38 0.51
CA ASN A 69 -13.31 -14.32 -0.42
C ASN A 69 -13.06 -15.24 -1.62
N ASP A 70 -13.85 -16.31 -1.75
CA ASP A 70 -13.76 -17.31 -2.82
C ASP A 70 -14.24 -16.80 -4.18
N HIS A 71 -14.90 -15.64 -4.25
CA HIS A 71 -15.30 -15.01 -5.50
C HIS A 71 -14.17 -14.20 -6.17
N ARG A 72 -13.03 -14.08 -5.51
CA ARG A 72 -11.84 -13.41 -6.05
C ARG A 72 -11.05 -14.32 -6.97
N ASP A 73 -10.51 -13.75 -8.04
CA ASP A 73 -9.66 -14.46 -8.99
C ASP A 73 -8.26 -14.73 -8.38
N ASP A 74 -8.02 -15.98 -8.00
CA ASP A 74 -6.72 -16.41 -7.46
C ASP A 74 -5.60 -16.43 -8.52
N SER A 75 -5.95 -16.37 -9.81
CA SER A 75 -4.97 -16.35 -10.91
C SER A 75 -4.30 -14.98 -11.11
N GLN A 76 -4.87 -13.92 -10.52
CA GLN A 76 -4.34 -12.55 -10.58
C GLN A 76 -3.85 -12.08 -9.22
N LEU A 77 -2.60 -11.62 -9.16
CA LEU A 77 -1.97 -11.07 -7.95
C LEU A 77 -1.49 -9.65 -8.21
N CYS A 78 -2.05 -8.68 -7.48
CA CYS A 78 -1.64 -7.28 -7.53
C CYS A 78 -0.64 -6.97 -6.41
N ILE A 79 0.54 -6.48 -6.78
CA ILE A 79 1.60 -6.08 -5.85
C ILE A 79 1.49 -4.59 -5.57
N VAL A 80 1.33 -4.24 -4.31
CA VAL A 80 1.20 -2.85 -3.83
C VAL A 80 2.24 -2.53 -2.76
N GLU A 81 2.58 -1.26 -2.59
CA GLU A 81 3.56 -0.85 -1.58
C GLU A 81 2.96 -0.79 -0.17
N THR A 82 1.72 -0.34 -0.05
CA THR A 82 1.07 -0.11 1.25
C THR A 82 -0.36 -0.67 1.30
N PRO A 83 -0.91 -0.95 2.50
CA PRO A 83 -2.32 -1.34 2.63
C PRO A 83 -3.30 -0.29 2.11
N SER A 84 -2.95 1.01 2.13
CA SER A 84 -3.80 2.07 1.59
C SER A 84 -3.99 2.00 0.08
N ASP A 85 -3.01 1.48 -0.66
CA ASP A 85 -3.11 1.31 -2.10
C ASP A 85 -4.21 0.30 -2.46
N ILE A 86 -4.39 -0.75 -1.63
CA ILE A 86 -5.51 -1.68 -1.77
C ILE A 86 -6.84 -0.94 -1.75
N ASN A 87 -7.04 -0.04 -0.77
CA ASN A 87 -8.29 0.70 -0.64
C ASN A 87 -8.60 1.53 -1.88
N VAL A 88 -7.58 2.15 -2.47
CA VAL A 88 -7.74 2.96 -3.70
C VAL A 88 -8.12 2.08 -4.89
N ILE A 89 -7.45 0.93 -5.05
CA ILE A 89 -7.74 -0.02 -6.13
C ILE A 89 -9.14 -0.62 -5.96
N GLU A 90 -9.53 -1.03 -4.75
CA GLU A 90 -10.87 -1.57 -4.46
C GLU A 90 -11.98 -0.55 -4.74
N GLN A 91 -11.77 0.73 -4.43
CA GLN A 91 -12.74 1.80 -4.74
C GLN A 91 -12.97 1.97 -6.25
N SER A 92 -12.02 1.57 -7.10
CA SER A 92 -12.20 1.60 -8.55
C SER A 92 -13.23 0.59 -9.06
N GLY A 93 -13.47 -0.49 -8.31
CA GLY A 93 -14.44 -1.54 -8.63
C GLY A 93 -14.09 -2.41 -9.85
N VAL A 94 -12.90 -2.26 -10.44
CA VAL A 94 -12.52 -2.97 -11.68
C VAL A 94 -11.60 -4.17 -11.43
N TYR A 95 -11.01 -4.29 -10.25
CA TYR A 95 -10.09 -5.38 -9.93
C TYR A 95 -10.74 -6.43 -9.03
N THR A 96 -10.65 -7.68 -9.44
CA THR A 96 -11.27 -8.82 -8.74
C THR A 96 -10.27 -9.85 -8.24
N GLY A 97 -8.97 -9.63 -8.45
CA GLY A 97 -7.91 -10.52 -8.00
C GLY A 97 -7.51 -10.37 -6.53
N LYS A 98 -6.41 -10.97 -6.17
CA LYS A 98 -5.79 -10.93 -4.82
C LYS A 98 -4.65 -9.93 -4.78
N TYR A 99 -4.17 -9.60 -3.58
CA TYR A 99 -3.10 -8.63 -3.36
C TYR A 99 -1.91 -9.24 -2.63
N PHE A 100 -0.77 -8.55 -2.74
CA PHE A 100 0.38 -8.73 -1.86
C PHE A 100 0.95 -7.35 -1.52
N VAL A 101 1.13 -7.09 -0.22
CA VAL A 101 1.61 -5.81 0.31
C VAL A 101 3.08 -5.92 0.67
N LEU A 102 3.90 -5.07 0.06
CA LEU A 102 5.35 -5.03 0.30
C LEU A 102 5.69 -4.36 1.64
N SER A 103 4.84 -3.45 2.12
CA SER A 103 5.09 -2.56 3.26
C SER A 103 6.26 -1.59 3.03
N GLY A 104 6.51 -1.22 1.79
CA GLY A 104 7.57 -0.31 1.35
C GLY A 104 8.10 -0.63 -0.05
N TYR A 105 9.34 -0.24 -0.28
CA TYR A 105 10.08 -0.43 -1.54
C TYR A 105 11.55 -0.76 -1.25
N LEU A 106 12.26 -1.30 -2.23
CA LEU A 106 13.71 -1.56 -2.11
C LEU A 106 14.46 -0.23 -1.96
N SER A 107 15.18 -0.09 -0.87
CA SER A 107 16.03 1.07 -0.58
C SER A 107 17.33 0.63 0.09
N PRO A 108 18.40 0.41 -0.69
CA PRO A 108 19.70 0.05 -0.12
C PRO A 108 20.24 1.13 0.84
N ILE A 109 19.89 2.40 0.60
CA ILE A 109 20.31 3.54 1.44
C ILE A 109 19.67 3.45 2.82
N ASP A 110 18.40 3.04 2.90
CA ASP A 110 17.66 2.87 4.15
C ASP A 110 17.81 1.46 4.75
N GLY A 111 18.60 0.59 4.11
CA GLY A 111 18.81 -0.79 4.53
C GLY A 111 17.61 -1.70 4.30
N ILE A 112 16.66 -1.30 3.42
CA ILE A 112 15.46 -2.09 3.10
C ILE A 112 15.78 -2.99 1.92
N GLY A 113 15.93 -4.28 2.18
CA GLY A 113 16.19 -5.33 1.20
C GLY A 113 14.96 -6.18 0.88
N ALA A 114 15.19 -7.31 0.21
CA ALA A 114 14.15 -8.22 -0.22
C ALA A 114 13.39 -8.86 0.96
N SER A 115 14.09 -9.22 2.03
CA SER A 115 13.49 -9.87 3.21
C SER A 115 12.55 -8.93 3.95
N GLU A 116 12.91 -7.66 4.10
CA GLU A 116 12.09 -6.64 4.77
C GLU A 116 10.76 -6.42 4.02
N LEU A 117 10.79 -6.52 2.69
CA LEU A 117 9.60 -6.42 1.85
C LEU A 117 8.78 -7.72 1.76
N GLY A 118 9.24 -8.81 2.39
CA GLY A 118 8.58 -10.11 2.34
C GLY A 118 8.64 -10.77 0.96
N LEU A 119 9.70 -10.52 0.19
CA LEU A 119 9.82 -11.11 -1.14
C LEU A 119 10.08 -12.62 -1.09
N ASP A 120 10.55 -13.14 0.05
CA ASP A 120 10.65 -14.59 0.29
C ASP A 120 9.26 -15.24 0.42
N GLU A 121 8.29 -14.55 1.07
CA GLU A 121 6.90 -14.98 1.15
C GLU A 121 6.22 -14.88 -0.22
N LEU A 122 6.49 -13.80 -0.97
CA LEU A 122 6.01 -13.66 -2.34
C LEU A 122 6.53 -14.82 -3.21
N GLU A 123 7.82 -15.15 -3.15
CA GLU A 123 8.40 -16.21 -3.93
C GLU A 123 7.74 -17.56 -3.64
N LYS A 124 7.48 -17.86 -2.36
CA LYS A 124 6.72 -19.07 -1.96
C LYS A 124 5.31 -19.07 -2.54
N LEU A 125 4.64 -17.94 -2.57
CA LEU A 125 3.30 -17.81 -3.14
C LEU A 125 3.32 -18.05 -4.66
N LEU A 126 4.28 -17.49 -5.38
CA LEU A 126 4.45 -17.68 -6.82
C LEU A 126 4.82 -19.11 -7.20
N SER A 127 5.57 -19.83 -6.36
CA SER A 127 5.95 -21.21 -6.60
C SER A 127 4.77 -22.20 -6.59
N ASN A 128 3.63 -21.84 -6.00
CA ASN A 128 2.43 -22.68 -5.90
C ASN A 128 1.61 -22.77 -7.20
N GLN A 129 2.04 -22.11 -8.28
CA GLN A 129 1.47 -22.17 -9.65
C GLN A 129 -0.02 -21.75 -9.77
N SER A 130 -0.61 -21.11 -8.78
CA SER A 130 -1.98 -20.60 -8.87
C SER A 130 -2.06 -19.24 -9.58
N VAL A 131 -0.96 -18.50 -9.61
CA VAL A 131 -0.88 -17.14 -10.16
C VAL A 131 -0.44 -17.19 -11.63
N ASN A 132 -1.27 -16.67 -12.54
CA ASN A 132 -0.97 -16.57 -13.97
C ASN A 132 -0.51 -15.16 -14.36
N GLU A 133 -0.99 -14.14 -13.65
CA GLU A 133 -0.66 -12.74 -13.89
C GLU A 133 -0.29 -12.03 -12.60
N LEU A 134 0.88 -11.38 -12.61
CA LEU A 134 1.38 -10.51 -11.57
C LEU A 134 1.25 -9.06 -12.03
N ILE A 135 0.41 -8.28 -11.38
CA ILE A 135 0.18 -6.87 -11.70
C ILE A 135 1.03 -6.01 -10.75
N LEU A 136 1.99 -5.28 -11.30
CA LEU A 136 2.84 -4.38 -10.53
C LEU A 136 2.14 -3.03 -10.36
N ALA A 137 1.75 -2.70 -9.14
CA ALA A 137 1.10 -1.46 -8.75
C ALA A 137 1.94 -0.69 -7.71
N THR A 138 3.28 -0.77 -7.83
CA THR A 138 4.20 0.07 -7.07
C THR A 138 4.14 1.51 -7.57
N ASN A 139 4.54 2.47 -6.74
CA ASN A 139 4.56 3.88 -7.11
C ASN A 139 5.50 4.14 -8.31
N ALA A 140 5.20 5.19 -9.08
CA ALA A 140 6.00 5.61 -10.23
C ALA A 140 7.22 6.47 -9.77
N THR A 141 7.93 6.01 -8.75
CA THR A 141 9.19 6.56 -8.24
C THR A 141 10.36 5.71 -8.72
N ILE A 142 11.58 6.19 -8.60
CA ILE A 142 12.79 5.43 -8.95
C ILE A 142 12.84 4.13 -8.14
N GLU A 143 12.58 4.21 -6.85
CA GLU A 143 12.58 3.08 -5.92
C GLU A 143 11.46 2.09 -6.27
N GLY A 144 10.26 2.58 -6.59
CA GLY A 144 9.13 1.76 -7.03
C GLY A 144 9.41 1.03 -8.35
N GLU A 145 10.13 1.67 -9.30
CA GLU A 145 10.57 1.03 -10.55
C GLU A 145 11.64 -0.04 -10.30
N VAL A 146 12.62 0.23 -9.44
CA VAL A 146 13.63 -0.76 -9.05
C VAL A 146 12.98 -1.97 -8.39
N THR A 147 12.02 -1.73 -7.50
CA THR A 147 11.24 -2.77 -6.83
C THR A 147 10.43 -3.58 -7.83
N ALA A 148 9.73 -2.92 -8.74
CA ALA A 148 8.98 -3.56 -9.82
C ALA A 148 9.86 -4.45 -10.69
N HIS A 149 11.03 -3.96 -11.08
CA HIS A 149 12.00 -4.71 -11.89
C HIS A 149 12.52 -5.95 -11.16
N TYR A 150 12.82 -5.84 -9.87
CA TYR A 150 13.23 -6.98 -9.06
C TYR A 150 12.13 -8.06 -9.03
N ILE A 151 10.88 -7.67 -8.75
CA ILE A 151 9.74 -8.57 -8.68
C ILE A 151 9.44 -9.20 -10.06
N HIS A 152 9.58 -8.44 -11.15
CA HIS A 152 9.48 -8.98 -12.50
C HIS A 152 10.49 -10.11 -12.75
N ASN A 153 11.76 -9.91 -12.36
CA ASN A 153 12.79 -10.93 -12.50
C ASN A 153 12.51 -12.17 -11.63
N LEU A 154 11.92 -11.98 -10.46
CA LEU A 154 11.46 -13.08 -9.62
C LEU A 154 10.35 -13.87 -10.30
N ALA A 155 9.29 -13.20 -10.78
CA ALA A 155 8.16 -13.84 -11.46
C ALA A 155 8.56 -14.59 -12.74
N LYS A 156 9.57 -14.10 -13.45
CA LYS A 156 10.11 -14.72 -14.66
C LYS A 156 10.65 -16.14 -14.41
N LYS A 157 11.20 -16.41 -13.22
CA LYS A 157 11.66 -17.76 -12.84
C LYS A 157 10.52 -18.80 -12.89
N TYR A 158 9.29 -18.34 -12.63
CA TYR A 158 8.08 -19.17 -12.57
C TYR A 158 7.23 -19.04 -13.84
N GLN A 159 7.71 -18.34 -14.88
CA GLN A 159 7.03 -18.10 -16.17
C GLN A 159 5.68 -17.38 -16.00
N ILE A 160 5.55 -16.57 -14.94
CA ILE A 160 4.33 -15.79 -14.67
C ILE A 160 4.35 -14.50 -15.51
N LYS A 161 3.23 -14.23 -16.20
CA LYS A 161 3.03 -12.97 -16.93
C LYS A 161 3.07 -11.80 -15.96
N THR A 162 3.90 -10.81 -16.23
CA THR A 162 3.98 -9.59 -15.43
C THR A 162 3.45 -8.42 -16.21
N THR A 163 2.52 -7.70 -15.62
CA THR A 163 1.96 -6.44 -16.15
C THR A 163 2.20 -5.30 -15.17
N ARG A 164 2.05 -4.06 -15.62
CA ARG A 164 2.14 -2.88 -14.78
C ARG A 164 0.91 -2.00 -15.01
N ILE A 165 0.43 -1.35 -13.94
CA ILE A 165 -0.60 -0.33 -14.10
C ILE A 165 -0.12 0.76 -15.04
N ALA A 166 -1.00 1.20 -15.95
CA ALA A 166 -0.65 2.18 -16.96
C ALA A 166 -0.31 3.54 -16.32
N HIS A 167 0.77 4.15 -16.79
CA HIS A 167 1.06 5.55 -16.55
C HIS A 167 0.41 6.39 -17.64
N GLY A 168 -0.23 7.49 -17.27
CA GLY A 168 -0.90 8.30 -18.27
C GLY A 168 -1.40 9.64 -17.76
N ILE A 169 -1.92 10.44 -18.69
CA ILE A 169 -2.53 11.72 -18.40
C ILE A 169 -3.85 11.46 -17.67
N PRO A 170 -4.11 12.13 -16.53
CA PRO A 170 -5.34 11.93 -15.79
C PRO A 170 -6.56 12.37 -16.62
N LEU A 171 -7.66 11.63 -16.51
CA LEU A 171 -8.91 11.98 -17.17
C LEU A 171 -9.41 13.35 -16.71
N GLY A 172 -9.76 14.20 -17.67
CA GLY A 172 -10.17 15.58 -17.42
C GLY A 172 -9.00 16.56 -17.19
N GLY A 173 -7.76 16.09 -17.30
CA GLY A 173 -6.59 16.96 -17.27
C GLY A 173 -6.28 17.58 -18.62
N GLU A 174 -5.78 18.81 -18.63
CA GLU A 174 -5.28 19.49 -19.83
C GLU A 174 -3.79 19.22 -19.99
N LEU A 175 -3.33 18.99 -21.23
CA LEU A 175 -1.92 18.71 -21.53
C LEU A 175 -0.97 19.81 -21.06
N GLU A 176 -1.41 21.05 -21.15
CA GLU A 176 -0.64 22.24 -20.75
C GLU A 176 -0.24 22.24 -19.27
N TYR A 177 -1.07 21.63 -18.41
CA TYR A 177 -0.81 21.56 -16.95
C TYR A 177 -0.23 20.23 -16.50
N THR A 178 0.06 19.32 -17.43
CA THR A 178 0.65 18.03 -17.12
C THR A 178 2.18 18.13 -17.12
N ASP A 179 2.84 17.53 -16.14
CA ASP A 179 4.31 17.53 -16.09
C ASP A 179 4.92 16.78 -17.28
N ILE A 180 6.12 17.22 -17.68
CA ILE A 180 6.82 16.72 -18.88
C ILE A 180 7.10 15.22 -18.81
N ASN A 181 7.41 14.68 -17.63
CA ASN A 181 7.69 13.24 -17.47
C ASN A 181 6.43 12.40 -17.67
N THR A 182 5.30 12.85 -17.13
CA THR A 182 3.99 12.20 -17.35
C THR A 182 3.63 12.19 -18.84
N ILE A 183 3.85 13.29 -19.55
CA ILE A 183 3.62 13.35 -21.02
C ILE A 183 4.55 12.39 -21.76
N ALA A 184 5.85 12.35 -21.40
CA ALA A 184 6.81 11.45 -22.01
C ALA A 184 6.43 9.97 -21.81
N HIS A 185 6.01 9.59 -20.60
CA HIS A 185 5.52 8.25 -20.30
C HIS A 185 4.24 7.91 -21.07
N ALA A 186 3.28 8.82 -21.13
CA ALA A 186 2.03 8.64 -21.87
C ALA A 186 2.27 8.45 -23.37
N LEU A 187 3.18 9.22 -23.97
CA LEU A 187 3.57 9.08 -25.37
C LEU A 187 4.29 7.76 -25.65
N SER A 188 5.17 7.33 -24.74
CA SER A 188 5.87 6.05 -24.87
C SER A 188 4.94 4.86 -24.74
N GLY A 189 3.96 4.94 -23.85
CA GLY A 189 2.95 3.92 -23.58
C GLY A 189 1.68 4.03 -24.42
N ARG A 190 1.66 4.88 -25.47
CA ARG A 190 0.46 5.09 -26.30
C ARG A 190 -0.06 3.80 -26.93
N LYS A 191 -1.37 3.67 -26.98
CA LYS A 191 -2.08 2.53 -27.58
C LYS A 191 -2.77 2.96 -28.87
N ASP A 192 -3.07 1.98 -29.73
CA ASP A 192 -3.90 2.24 -30.91
C ASP A 192 -5.28 2.74 -30.49
N TYR A 193 -5.81 3.68 -31.26
CA TYR A 193 -7.15 4.21 -31.04
C TYR A 193 -8.14 3.28 -31.74
N ASN A 194 -8.96 2.56 -30.94
CA ASN A 194 -10.00 1.63 -31.41
C ASN A 194 -11.38 2.28 -31.28
#